data_938194f26d92d1b9843f3c64a543ef4b
#
_entry.id   938194f26d92d1b9843f3c64a543ef4b
#
_cell.length_a   1.000
_cell.length_b   1.000
_cell.length_c   1.000
_cell.angle_alpha   90.00
_cell.angle_beta   90.00
_cell.angle_gamma   90.00
#
_symmetry.space_group_name_H-M   'P 1'
#
loop_
_entity.id
_entity.type
_entity.pdbx_description
1 polymer ?
#
loop_
_entity_poly.entity_id
_entity_poly.type
_entity_poly.pdbx_seq_one_letter_code
_entity_poly.pdbx_strand_id
1 'polypeptide(L)'
;NTRTKELYAGFKGSAGTHVTYDAKVSYLQMANQPLFVNDTITGKSFVLVNESQMKDLRIHGEVGYTLQEKLSLLAGATFNQYSALTDNDKAWGMLPIEINGSLRWQVLKDFLVKSDVYFWDGPQYRGKDLKSYKLDPAIDLNLGVEFTITKNLNAWVQMNNIFNNRYQRWNQYPVLGFNVLAGVVFSFGDISTRLPAITNK
;
A
#
# COMPACT_ATOMS: atom_id res chain seq x y z
N ASN A 1 16.63 -20.68 -1.73
CA ASN A 1 15.64 -20.17 -0.77
C ASN A 1 16.11 -18.84 -0.22
N THR A 2 15.26 -17.80 -0.31
CA THR A 2 15.50 -16.51 0.35
C THR A 2 15.50 -16.70 1.85
N ARG A 3 16.43 -16.03 2.55
CA ARG A 3 16.51 -16.02 4.00
C ARG A 3 16.62 -14.57 4.48
N THR A 4 15.85 -14.23 5.51
CA THR A 4 15.89 -12.91 6.14
C THR A 4 16.12 -13.09 7.64
N LYS A 5 17.10 -12.35 8.18
CA LYS A 5 17.28 -12.15 9.60
C LYS A 5 16.93 -10.70 9.91
N GLU A 6 16.11 -10.50 10.92
CA GLU A 6 15.67 -9.17 11.33
C GLU A 6 15.99 -8.94 12.81
N LEU A 7 16.63 -7.83 13.09
CA LEU A 7 16.74 -7.26 14.43
C LEU A 7 15.91 -5.97 14.43
N TYR A 8 14.97 -5.85 15.34
CA TYR A 8 14.12 -4.67 15.39
C TYR A 8 13.90 -4.17 16.82
N ALA A 9 13.58 -2.89 16.91
CA ALA A 9 13.02 -2.25 18.09
C ALA A 9 11.86 -1.38 17.66
N GLY A 10 10.87 -1.26 18.52
CA GLY A 10 9.70 -0.45 18.20
C GLY A 10 8.82 -0.23 19.43
N PHE A 11 7.83 0.61 19.24
CA PHE A 11 6.81 0.86 20.24
C PHE A 11 5.46 0.99 19.56
N LYS A 12 4.43 0.51 20.23
CA LYS A 12 3.05 0.56 19.81
C LYS A 12 2.20 0.97 21.00
N GLY A 13 1.20 1.80 20.75
CA GLY A 13 0.34 2.26 21.82
C GLY A 13 -0.88 3.03 21.35
N SER A 14 -1.55 3.63 22.32
CA SER A 14 -2.66 4.54 22.10
C SER A 14 -2.49 5.80 22.92
N ALA A 15 -2.93 6.93 22.36
CA ALA A 15 -3.03 8.21 23.05
C ALA A 15 -4.52 8.57 23.18
N GLY A 16 -5.02 8.47 24.40
CA GLY A 16 -6.45 8.57 24.66
C GLY A 16 -7.25 7.43 24.04
N THR A 17 -8.51 7.72 23.69
CA THR A 17 -9.46 6.73 23.17
C THR A 17 -9.53 6.67 21.65
N HIS A 18 -8.88 7.60 20.96
CA HIS A 18 -9.07 7.80 19.52
C HIS A 18 -7.81 7.60 18.69
N VAL A 19 -6.62 7.78 19.28
CA VAL A 19 -5.36 7.73 18.53
C VAL A 19 -4.63 6.44 18.83
N THR A 20 -4.17 5.76 17.79
CA THR A 20 -3.23 4.64 17.87
C THR A 20 -1.97 4.98 17.11
N TYR A 21 -0.84 4.44 17.54
CA TYR A 21 0.42 4.61 16.86
C TYR A 21 1.27 3.34 16.93
N ASP A 22 2.06 3.16 15.89
CA ASP A 22 3.06 2.10 15.79
C ASP A 22 4.31 2.70 15.15
N ALA A 23 5.47 2.43 15.72
CA ALA A 23 6.74 2.83 15.13
C ALA A 23 7.78 1.74 15.36
N LYS A 24 8.51 1.40 14.30
CA LYS A 24 9.45 0.29 14.28
C LYS A 24 10.68 0.66 13.46
N VAL A 25 11.85 0.39 14.00
CA VAL A 25 13.13 0.41 13.29
C VAL A 25 13.63 -1.02 13.20
N SER A 26 13.99 -1.45 11.99
CA SER A 26 14.43 -2.81 11.70
C SER A 26 15.75 -2.79 10.94
N TYR A 27 16.65 -3.64 11.33
CA TYR A 27 17.86 -3.95 10.57
C TYR A 27 17.73 -5.38 10.01
N LEU A 28 17.65 -5.48 8.69
CA LEU A 28 17.45 -6.73 7.99
C LEU A 28 18.75 -7.15 7.29
N GLN A 29 19.06 -8.44 7.38
CA GLN A 29 20.07 -9.10 6.57
C GLN A 29 19.37 -10.12 5.70
N MET A 30 19.40 -9.90 4.40
CA MET A 30 18.73 -10.72 3.41
C MET A 30 19.76 -11.50 2.60
N ALA A 31 19.49 -12.79 2.40
CA ALA A 31 20.31 -13.66 1.57
C ALA A 31 19.46 -14.31 0.49
N ASN A 32 20.03 -14.44 -0.71
CA ASN A 32 19.39 -14.97 -1.91
C ASN A 32 18.10 -14.21 -2.26
N GLN A 33 18.18 -12.87 -2.25
CA GLN A 33 17.05 -12.01 -2.57
C GLN A 33 16.85 -11.97 -4.09
N PRO A 34 15.69 -12.41 -4.63
CA PRO A 34 15.38 -12.24 -6.03
C PRO A 34 15.10 -10.77 -6.36
N LEU A 35 15.77 -10.27 -7.38
CA LEU A 35 15.57 -8.95 -7.95
C LEU A 35 15.20 -9.09 -9.42
N PHE A 36 14.46 -8.13 -9.96
CA PHE A 36 14.01 -8.15 -11.34
C PHE A 36 14.66 -7.01 -12.12
N VAL A 37 15.24 -7.36 -13.26
CA VAL A 37 15.85 -6.41 -14.19
C VAL A 37 15.26 -6.59 -15.56
N ASN A 38 15.32 -5.56 -16.41
CA ASN A 38 14.89 -5.73 -17.79
C ASN A 38 15.86 -6.65 -18.55
N ASP A 39 15.34 -7.45 -19.47
CA ASP A 39 16.16 -8.26 -20.35
C ASP A 39 17.03 -7.37 -21.27
N THR A 40 18.18 -7.89 -21.68
CA THR A 40 19.14 -7.15 -22.49
C THR A 40 18.84 -7.19 -23.99
N ILE A 41 17.91 -8.05 -24.44
CA ILE A 41 17.58 -8.24 -25.85
C ILE A 41 16.48 -7.26 -26.25
N THR A 42 15.31 -7.38 -25.67
CA THR A 42 14.14 -6.54 -26.00
C THR A 42 13.96 -5.38 -25.03
N GLY A 43 14.39 -5.54 -23.80
CA GLY A 43 14.15 -4.63 -22.68
C GLY A 43 12.71 -4.60 -22.19
N LYS A 44 11.83 -5.46 -22.74
CA LYS A 44 10.38 -5.46 -22.46
C LYS A 44 9.95 -6.52 -21.47
N SER A 45 10.77 -7.53 -21.24
CA SER A 45 10.54 -8.57 -20.26
C SER A 45 11.48 -8.43 -19.06
N PHE A 46 11.18 -9.16 -17.99
CA PHE A 46 12.01 -9.19 -16.80
C PHE A 46 12.80 -10.48 -16.73
N VAL A 47 14.03 -10.35 -16.28
CA VAL A 47 14.90 -11.46 -15.91
C VAL A 47 15.12 -11.38 -14.41
N LEU A 48 15.03 -12.53 -13.76
CA LEU A 48 15.35 -12.67 -12.35
C LEU A 48 16.88 -12.72 -12.21
N VAL A 49 17.40 -11.82 -11.38
CA VAL A 49 18.78 -11.86 -10.89
C VAL A 49 18.76 -12.09 -9.39
N ASN A 50 19.74 -12.77 -8.88
CA ASN A 50 19.82 -13.04 -7.46
C ASN A 50 20.82 -12.11 -6.81
N GLU A 51 20.47 -11.61 -5.62
CA GLU A 51 21.39 -10.91 -4.74
C GLU A 51 21.76 -11.84 -3.59
N SER A 52 23.03 -12.26 -3.54
CA SER A 52 23.49 -13.23 -2.54
C SER A 52 23.35 -12.69 -1.12
N GLN A 53 23.68 -11.43 -0.93
CA GLN A 53 23.57 -10.77 0.37
C GLN A 53 23.28 -9.29 0.20
N MET A 54 22.35 -8.78 1.01
CA MET A 54 22.08 -7.35 1.13
C MET A 54 21.56 -7.03 2.52
N LYS A 55 21.65 -5.76 2.88
CA LYS A 55 21.15 -5.22 4.15
C LYS A 55 20.12 -4.15 3.88
N ASP A 56 19.15 -4.04 4.78
CA ASP A 56 18.13 -2.99 4.75
C ASP A 56 17.96 -2.39 6.14
N LEU A 57 18.11 -1.07 6.25
CA LEU A 57 17.67 -0.32 7.40
C LEU A 57 16.26 0.20 7.09
N ARG A 58 15.27 -0.35 7.79
CA ARG A 58 13.88 0.00 7.61
C ARG A 58 13.36 0.78 8.80
N ILE A 59 12.72 1.90 8.51
CA ILE A 59 11.97 2.69 9.50
C ILE A 59 10.52 2.67 9.04
N HIS A 60 9.64 2.24 9.93
CA HIS A 60 8.20 2.21 9.69
C HIS A 60 7.49 2.99 10.79
N GLY A 61 6.48 3.77 10.40
CA GLY A 61 5.59 4.44 11.33
C GLY A 61 4.17 4.45 10.82
N GLU A 62 3.21 4.27 11.73
CA GLU A 62 1.79 4.31 11.44
C GLU A 62 1.04 5.06 12.54
N VAL A 63 0.09 5.89 12.16
CA VAL A 63 -0.81 6.60 13.07
C VAL A 63 -2.24 6.38 12.61
N GLY A 64 -3.08 5.93 13.53
CA GLY A 64 -4.52 5.78 13.33
C GLY A 64 -5.30 6.75 14.20
N TYR A 65 -6.38 7.28 13.66
CA TYR A 65 -7.39 8.05 14.41
C TYR A 65 -8.76 7.49 14.15
N THR A 66 -9.50 7.17 15.21
CA THR A 66 -10.86 6.62 15.10
C THR A 66 -11.79 7.38 16.05
N LEU A 67 -12.84 7.95 15.49
CA LEU A 67 -13.90 8.60 16.25
C LEU A 67 -15.18 7.76 16.16
N GLN A 68 -15.36 6.85 17.11
CA GLN A 68 -16.45 5.88 17.11
C GLN A 68 -16.55 5.20 15.72
N GLU A 69 -17.74 4.89 15.24
CA GLU A 69 -17.94 4.35 13.89
C GLU A 69 -18.03 5.43 12.80
N LYS A 70 -17.84 6.70 13.17
CA LYS A 70 -18.09 7.85 12.29
C LYS A 70 -16.92 8.20 11.39
N LEU A 71 -15.71 8.15 11.93
CA LEU A 71 -14.50 8.55 11.22
C LEU A 71 -13.35 7.62 11.56
N SER A 72 -12.67 7.10 10.57
CA SER A 72 -11.41 6.39 10.71
C SER A 72 -10.39 6.96 9.72
N LEU A 73 -9.23 7.32 10.23
CA LEU A 73 -8.07 7.77 9.47
C LEU A 73 -6.90 6.86 9.82
N LEU A 74 -6.16 6.47 8.82
CA LEU A 74 -4.90 5.75 8.97
C LEU A 74 -3.86 6.41 8.07
N ALA A 75 -2.67 6.64 8.58
CA ALA A 75 -1.53 7.12 7.81
C ALA A 75 -0.29 6.33 8.20
N GLY A 76 0.42 5.81 7.22
CA GLY A 76 1.63 5.04 7.40
C GLY A 76 2.74 5.49 6.46
N ALA A 77 3.98 5.34 6.90
CA ALA A 77 5.16 5.59 6.11
C ALA A 77 6.22 4.53 6.38
N THR A 78 6.89 4.09 5.32
CA THR A 78 8.04 3.18 5.39
C THR A 78 9.19 3.78 4.59
N PHE A 79 10.34 3.84 5.23
CA PHE A 79 11.61 4.19 4.62
C PHE A 79 12.54 2.99 4.63
N ASN A 80 13.14 2.66 3.50
CA ASN A 80 14.10 1.58 3.35
C ASN A 80 15.44 2.13 2.82
N GLN A 81 16.53 1.74 3.45
CA GLN A 81 17.89 2.04 3.00
C GLN A 81 18.62 0.74 2.72
N TYR A 82 18.64 0.37 1.44
CA TYR A 82 19.34 -0.82 0.98
C TYR A 82 20.85 -0.57 0.87
N SER A 83 21.66 -1.49 1.36
CA SER A 83 23.10 -1.37 1.40
C SER A 83 23.79 -2.74 1.39
N ALA A 84 25.11 -2.72 1.27
CA ALA A 84 25.97 -3.91 1.31
C ALA A 84 25.50 -5.02 0.35
N LEU A 85 25.10 -4.64 -0.88
CA LEU A 85 24.81 -5.57 -1.95
C LEU A 85 26.13 -6.21 -2.44
N THR A 86 26.08 -7.50 -2.72
CA THR A 86 27.27 -8.29 -3.14
C THR A 86 27.36 -8.45 -4.65
N ASP A 87 26.23 -8.74 -5.30
CA ASP A 87 26.24 -9.13 -6.72
C ASP A 87 25.67 -8.05 -7.63
N ASN A 88 24.90 -7.11 -7.09
CA ASN A 88 24.23 -6.06 -7.85
C ASN A 88 24.60 -4.67 -7.34
N ASP A 89 24.66 -3.69 -8.23
CA ASP A 89 24.95 -2.29 -7.87
C ASP A 89 23.80 -1.63 -7.08
N LYS A 90 22.57 -2.10 -7.28
CA LYS A 90 21.34 -1.53 -6.72
C LYS A 90 20.34 -2.61 -6.34
N ALA A 91 19.46 -2.29 -5.40
CA ALA A 91 18.32 -3.10 -5.03
C ALA A 91 17.18 -2.92 -6.07
N TRP A 92 17.35 -3.57 -7.22
CA TRP A 92 16.48 -3.39 -8.38
C TRP A 92 15.02 -3.66 -8.06
N GLY A 93 14.15 -2.69 -8.38
CA GLY A 93 12.71 -2.78 -8.18
C GLY A 93 12.24 -2.62 -6.73
N MET A 94 13.14 -2.40 -5.78
CA MET A 94 12.78 -2.20 -4.39
C MET A 94 12.49 -0.72 -4.10
N LEU A 95 11.43 -0.44 -3.32
CA LEU A 95 10.98 0.91 -3.01
C LEU A 95 11.77 1.49 -1.83
N PRO A 96 12.38 2.68 -1.96
CA PRO A 96 13.05 3.33 -0.86
C PRO A 96 12.10 4.03 0.11
N ILE A 97 10.99 4.58 -0.40
CA ILE A 97 9.99 5.30 0.40
C ILE A 97 8.60 4.88 -0.07
N GLU A 98 7.74 4.58 0.89
CA GLU A 98 6.33 4.30 0.70
C GLU A 98 5.52 5.05 1.75
N ILE A 99 4.47 5.76 1.33
CA ILE A 99 3.52 6.44 2.22
C ILE A 99 2.13 6.03 1.78
N ASN A 100 1.30 5.68 2.74
CA ASN A 100 -0.10 5.37 2.51
C ASN A 100 -0.99 6.09 3.50
N GLY A 101 -2.19 6.41 3.06
CA GLY A 101 -3.23 6.96 3.91
C GLY A 101 -4.57 6.41 3.51
N SER A 102 -5.45 6.21 4.48
CA SER A 102 -6.83 5.84 4.23
C SER A 102 -7.78 6.65 5.11
N LEU A 103 -8.92 6.99 4.54
CA LEU A 103 -10.02 7.68 5.18
C LEU A 103 -11.30 6.84 4.99
N ARG A 104 -12.01 6.65 6.08
CA ARG A 104 -13.39 6.16 6.08
C ARG A 104 -14.23 7.11 6.92
N TRP A 105 -15.21 7.77 6.29
CA TRP A 105 -16.02 8.79 6.93
C TRP A 105 -17.50 8.56 6.68
N GLN A 106 -18.22 8.20 7.73
CA GLN A 106 -19.68 8.14 7.74
C GLN A 106 -20.24 9.56 7.87
N VAL A 107 -20.42 10.25 6.75
CA VAL A 107 -20.87 11.65 6.69
C VAL A 107 -22.32 11.77 7.20
N LEU A 108 -23.17 10.87 6.73
CA LEU A 108 -24.56 10.69 7.14
C LEU A 108 -24.80 9.21 7.43
N LYS A 109 -25.92 8.88 8.08
CA LYS A 109 -26.29 7.49 8.37
C LYS A 109 -26.24 6.57 7.14
N ASP A 110 -26.65 7.10 5.99
CA ASP A 110 -26.77 6.34 4.74
C ASP A 110 -25.70 6.74 3.71
N PHE A 111 -24.69 7.56 4.09
CA PHE A 111 -23.69 8.06 3.17
C PHE A 111 -22.28 7.93 3.75
N LEU A 112 -21.47 7.09 3.11
CA LEU A 112 -20.11 6.79 3.48
C LEU A 112 -19.15 7.30 2.38
N VAL A 113 -18.12 8.02 2.79
CA VAL A 113 -16.98 8.43 1.96
C VAL A 113 -15.77 7.59 2.33
N LYS A 114 -15.04 7.12 1.32
CA LYS A 114 -13.76 6.43 1.44
C LYS A 114 -12.73 7.13 0.59
N SER A 115 -11.51 7.20 1.05
CA SER A 115 -10.39 7.68 0.25
C SER A 115 -9.12 6.94 0.62
N ASP A 116 -8.33 6.59 -0.39
CA ASP A 116 -7.02 5.99 -0.22
C ASP A 116 -6.01 6.81 -1.01
N VAL A 117 -4.87 7.10 -0.38
CA VAL A 117 -3.74 7.76 -1.03
C VAL A 117 -2.51 6.88 -0.88
N TYR A 118 -1.77 6.74 -1.97
CA TYR A 118 -0.50 6.05 -2.02
C TYR A 118 0.53 6.95 -2.66
N PHE A 119 1.68 7.01 -2.04
CA PHE A 119 2.87 7.65 -2.57
C PHE A 119 4.06 6.72 -2.41
N TRP A 120 4.90 6.64 -3.44
CA TRP A 120 6.22 6.04 -3.30
C TRP A 120 7.25 6.77 -4.16
N ASP A 121 8.46 6.77 -3.67
CA ASP A 121 9.62 7.20 -4.47
C ASP A 121 9.97 6.10 -5.46
N GLY A 122 10.27 6.49 -6.70
CA GLY A 122 10.48 5.55 -7.79
C GLY A 122 11.62 4.57 -7.51
N PRO A 123 11.41 3.26 -7.74
CA PRO A 123 12.47 2.28 -7.60
C PRO A 123 13.51 2.43 -8.70
N GLN A 124 14.70 1.93 -8.43
CA GLN A 124 15.74 1.83 -9.45
C GLN A 124 15.55 0.57 -10.30
N TYR A 125 15.80 0.69 -11.60
CA TYR A 125 15.79 -0.44 -12.52
C TYR A 125 17.04 -0.45 -13.39
N ARG A 126 17.43 -1.64 -13.86
CA ARG A 126 18.51 -1.81 -14.82
C ARG A 126 17.91 -1.94 -16.21
N GLY A 127 18.26 -1.01 -17.09
CA GLY A 127 17.84 -1.01 -18.48
C GLY A 127 18.53 -2.11 -19.31
N LYS A 128 18.09 -2.28 -20.57
CA LYS A 128 18.70 -3.23 -21.52
C LYS A 128 20.16 -2.94 -21.84
N ASP A 129 20.57 -1.67 -21.67
CA ASP A 129 21.94 -1.18 -21.83
C ASP A 129 22.83 -1.39 -20.61
N LEU A 130 22.31 -2.15 -19.62
CA LEU A 130 22.95 -2.44 -18.34
C LEU A 130 23.13 -1.23 -17.42
N LYS A 131 22.60 -0.05 -17.79
CA LYS A 131 22.67 1.15 -16.96
C LYS A 131 21.57 1.20 -15.93
N SER A 132 21.85 1.89 -14.82
CA SER A 132 20.90 2.17 -13.76
C SER A 132 20.06 3.39 -14.08
N TYR A 133 18.77 3.25 -13.94
CA TYR A 133 17.77 4.30 -14.07
C TYR A 133 16.86 4.31 -12.84
N LYS A 134 16.18 5.42 -12.62
CA LYS A 134 15.16 5.56 -11.58
C LYS A 134 13.82 5.87 -12.23
N LEU A 135 12.76 5.20 -11.80
CA LEU A 135 11.40 5.55 -12.19
C LEU A 135 10.96 6.85 -11.48
N ASP A 136 10.01 7.54 -12.07
CA ASP A 136 9.43 8.73 -11.44
C ASP A 136 8.69 8.36 -10.16
N PRO A 137 8.63 9.26 -9.18
CA PRO A 137 7.77 9.10 -8.02
C PRO A 137 6.32 8.94 -8.43
N ALA A 138 5.58 8.17 -7.66
CA ALA A 138 4.18 7.91 -7.92
C ALA A 138 3.30 8.49 -6.82
N ILE A 139 2.16 9.05 -7.23
CA ILE A 139 1.07 9.41 -6.34
C ILE A 139 -0.23 8.89 -6.93
N ASP A 140 -1.00 8.17 -6.13
CA ASP A 140 -2.30 7.62 -6.50
C ASP A 140 -3.32 8.01 -5.43
N LEU A 141 -4.36 8.71 -5.83
CA LEU A 141 -5.49 9.09 -4.99
C LEU A 141 -6.76 8.45 -5.52
N ASN A 142 -7.41 7.69 -4.65
CA ASN A 142 -8.69 7.04 -4.92
C ASN A 142 -9.77 7.61 -4.00
N LEU A 143 -10.96 7.80 -4.53
CA LEU A 143 -12.11 8.31 -3.80
C LEU A 143 -13.33 7.42 -4.09
N GLY A 144 -13.96 6.93 -3.05
CA GLY A 144 -15.17 6.13 -3.11
C GLY A 144 -16.30 6.74 -2.32
N VAL A 145 -17.52 6.59 -2.79
CA VAL A 145 -18.73 6.91 -2.05
C VAL A 145 -19.69 5.72 -2.09
N GLU A 146 -20.33 5.47 -0.96
CA GLU A 146 -21.39 4.47 -0.84
C GLU A 146 -22.62 5.13 -0.28
N PHE A 147 -23.77 4.80 -0.86
CA PHE A 147 -25.05 5.32 -0.46
C PHE A 147 -26.06 4.18 -0.25
N THR A 148 -26.63 4.10 0.95
CA THR A 148 -27.68 3.15 1.30
C THR A 148 -29.03 3.69 0.83
N ILE A 149 -29.58 3.14 -0.25
CA ILE A 149 -30.86 3.54 -0.83
C ILE A 149 -32.01 2.97 0.00
N THR A 150 -31.90 1.68 0.35
CA THR A 150 -32.84 0.99 1.23
C THR A 150 -32.06 0.03 2.14
N LYS A 151 -32.72 -0.62 3.10
CA LYS A 151 -32.08 -1.63 3.97
C LYS A 151 -31.33 -2.74 3.21
N ASN A 152 -31.78 -3.03 2.00
CA ASN A 152 -31.27 -4.14 1.21
C ASN A 152 -30.56 -3.68 -0.08
N LEU A 153 -30.53 -2.38 -0.39
CA LEU A 153 -29.96 -1.85 -1.62
C LEU A 153 -28.96 -0.73 -1.31
N ASN A 154 -27.71 -0.97 -1.69
CA ASN A 154 -26.64 0.02 -1.64
C ASN A 154 -26.13 0.32 -3.06
N ALA A 155 -25.84 1.57 -3.34
CA ALA A 155 -25.13 2.01 -4.53
C ALA A 155 -23.75 2.53 -4.15
N TRP A 156 -22.79 2.37 -5.04
CA TRP A 156 -21.44 2.89 -4.83
C TRP A 156 -20.84 3.41 -6.14
N VAL A 157 -19.95 4.38 -5.99
CA VAL A 157 -19.11 4.92 -7.06
C VAL A 157 -17.69 5.02 -6.52
N GLN A 158 -16.73 4.61 -7.34
CA GLN A 158 -15.29 4.71 -7.03
C GLN A 158 -14.56 5.36 -8.19
N MET A 159 -13.84 6.40 -7.90
CA MET A 159 -12.91 7.10 -8.79
C MET A 159 -11.50 6.72 -8.42
N ASN A 160 -10.76 6.12 -9.33
CA ASN A 160 -9.39 5.69 -9.11
C ASN A 160 -8.42 6.58 -9.87
N ASN A 161 -7.25 6.76 -9.27
CA ASN A 161 -6.16 7.55 -9.84
C ASN A 161 -6.64 8.95 -10.29
N ILE A 162 -7.20 9.71 -9.35
CA ILE A 162 -7.83 11.03 -9.60
C ILE A 162 -6.84 12.00 -10.26
N PHE A 163 -5.55 11.90 -9.92
CA PHE A 163 -4.51 12.73 -10.53
C PHE A 163 -4.12 12.31 -11.95
N ASN A 164 -4.71 11.20 -12.46
CA ASN A 164 -4.38 10.62 -13.77
C ASN A 164 -2.88 10.39 -13.96
N ASN A 165 -2.20 10.03 -12.90
CA ASN A 165 -0.76 9.77 -12.91
C ASN A 165 -0.50 8.36 -13.44
N ARG A 166 0.04 8.24 -14.65
CA ARG A 166 0.40 6.95 -15.27
C ARG A 166 1.75 6.48 -14.78
N TYR A 167 1.90 6.36 -13.49
CA TYR A 167 3.12 5.89 -12.87
C TYR A 167 3.42 4.42 -13.21
N GLN A 168 4.67 4.04 -13.04
CA GLN A 168 5.15 2.69 -13.24
C GLN A 168 5.70 2.14 -11.93
N ARG A 169 5.16 1.01 -11.48
CA ARG A 169 5.77 0.24 -10.38
C ARG A 169 6.93 -0.60 -10.89
N TRP A 170 6.84 -0.99 -12.15
CA TRP A 170 7.86 -1.72 -12.90
C TRP A 170 8.06 -1.02 -14.22
N ASN A 171 9.32 -0.93 -14.67
CA ASN A 171 9.65 -0.27 -15.94
C ASN A 171 8.82 -0.83 -17.10
N GLN A 172 8.20 0.04 -17.90
CA GLN A 172 7.33 -0.25 -19.04
C GLN A 172 5.95 -0.86 -18.70
N TYR A 173 5.57 -0.90 -17.40
CA TYR A 173 4.26 -1.34 -16.96
C TYR A 173 3.50 -0.20 -16.28
N PRO A 174 2.98 0.77 -17.06
CA PRO A 174 2.21 1.87 -16.50
C PRO A 174 0.87 1.36 -15.96
N VAL A 175 0.43 1.93 -14.87
CA VAL A 175 -0.92 1.70 -14.35
C VAL A 175 -1.98 2.37 -15.23
N LEU A 176 -3.24 1.96 -15.06
CA LEU A 176 -4.37 2.67 -15.66
C LEU A 176 -4.41 4.10 -15.12
N GLY A 177 -4.68 5.05 -16.01
CA GLY A 177 -4.96 6.42 -15.62
C GLY A 177 -6.30 6.53 -14.88
N PHE A 178 -6.81 7.75 -14.77
CA PHE A 178 -8.10 7.99 -14.14
C PHE A 178 -9.18 7.06 -14.70
N ASN A 179 -9.93 6.42 -13.81
CA ASN A 179 -11.05 5.56 -14.17
C ASN A 179 -12.14 5.62 -13.09
N VAL A 180 -13.37 5.31 -13.50
CA VAL A 180 -14.54 5.31 -12.63
C VAL A 180 -15.21 3.96 -12.70
N LEU A 181 -15.53 3.43 -11.54
CA LEU A 181 -16.35 2.22 -11.36
C LEU A 181 -17.61 2.59 -10.59
N ALA A 182 -18.72 1.96 -10.91
CA ALA A 182 -19.96 2.11 -10.17
C ALA A 182 -20.71 0.79 -10.12
N GLY A 183 -21.50 0.60 -9.08
CA GLY A 183 -22.28 -0.60 -8.93
C GLY A 183 -23.37 -0.49 -7.88
N VAL A 184 -24.18 -1.53 -7.81
CA VAL A 184 -25.21 -1.71 -6.80
C VAL A 184 -25.03 -3.07 -6.11
N VAL A 185 -25.33 -3.10 -4.82
CA VAL A 185 -25.32 -4.33 -4.02
C VAL A 185 -26.73 -4.53 -3.47
N PHE A 186 -27.34 -5.66 -3.80
CA PHE A 186 -28.63 -6.05 -3.25
C PHE A 186 -28.46 -7.26 -2.33
N SER A 187 -28.92 -7.12 -1.07
CA SER A 187 -28.87 -8.19 -0.06
C SER A 187 -30.23 -8.89 0.02
N PHE A 188 -30.23 -10.19 -0.20
CA PHE A 188 -31.42 -11.04 -0.04
C PHE A 188 -31.47 -11.55 1.42
N GLY A 189 -32.59 -11.32 2.09
CA GLY A 189 -32.85 -11.79 3.46
C GLY A 189 -32.93 -10.67 4.49
N ASP A 190 -33.58 -10.96 5.61
CA ASP A 190 -33.76 -10.03 6.72
C ASP A 190 -32.44 -9.98 7.55
N ILE A 191 -31.84 -8.81 7.63
CA ILE A 191 -30.58 -8.59 8.39
C ILE A 191 -30.84 -8.74 9.90
N SER A 192 -32.10 -8.71 10.35
CA SER A 192 -32.49 -8.77 11.75
C SER A 192 -32.17 -10.09 12.47
N THR A 193 -31.80 -11.15 11.74
CA THR A 193 -31.57 -12.49 12.30
C THR A 193 -30.07 -12.87 12.46
N ARG A 194 -29.11 -11.98 12.19
CA ARG A 194 -27.68 -12.34 12.18
C ARG A 194 -26.83 -11.90 13.37
N LEU A 195 -27.41 -11.27 14.37
CA LEU A 195 -26.70 -11.03 15.64
C LEU A 195 -27.41 -11.81 16.76
N PRO A 196 -26.83 -12.90 17.26
CA PRO A 196 -27.27 -13.45 18.53
C PRO A 196 -27.01 -12.40 19.63
N ALA A 197 -28.05 -12.03 20.35
CA ALA A 197 -27.92 -11.20 21.53
C ALA A 197 -26.90 -11.85 22.48
N ILE A 198 -25.80 -11.17 22.75
CA ILE A 198 -24.89 -11.55 23.83
C ILE A 198 -25.64 -11.26 25.12
N THR A 199 -26.31 -12.25 25.64
CA THR A 199 -26.86 -12.23 27.01
C THR A 199 -25.68 -12.43 27.96
N ASN A 200 -25.19 -11.33 28.53
CA ASN A 200 -24.38 -11.40 29.75
C ASN A 200 -25.25 -11.89 30.87
N LYS A 201 -24.95 -13.10 31.38
CA LYS A 201 -25.30 -13.54 32.74
C LYS A 201 -24.10 -13.34 33.64
#